data_f20ad3627da40375cd04e52ef2a45a1f
#
_entry.id   f20ad3627da40375cd04e52ef2a45a1f
#
_cell.length_a   1.000
_cell.length_b   1.000
_cell.length_c   1.000
_cell.angle_alpha   90.00
_cell.angle_beta   90.00
_cell.angle_gamma   90.00
#
_symmetry.space_group_name_H-M   'P 1'
#
loop_
_entity.id
_entity.type
_entity.pdbx_description
1 polymer ?
#
loop_
_entity_poly.entity_id
_entity_poly.type
_entity_poly.pdbx_seq_one_letter_code
_entity_poly.pdbx_strand_id
1 'polypeptide(L)'
;MLLNYIDNYKSIIEIINEHKKVNNRDIRLIVVSKTQDYKKIIELEKLGQRDFGENYLDEAREKIIQINNPNIIWHYIGSIQSNKINKISENFSWIHTVSSEKHAHKINDVCSKLDKVMNICIQINIDNEETKGGVDIEEYNNLSLIVRNMKNIRLRGIMAIPKVSQSSEESFAKMKDLYDRHQYLDTLSMGMSKDYISAIEYNANMLRIGQQIFGKRT
;
A
#
# COMPACT_ATOMS: atom_id res chain seq x y z
N MET A 1 4.26 -12.44 -28.43
CA MET A 1 5.43 -11.92 -27.70
C MET A 1 5.02 -11.88 -26.22
N LEU A 2 5.61 -12.76 -25.40
CA LEU A 2 5.45 -12.67 -23.94
C LEU A 2 6.12 -11.36 -23.52
N LEU A 3 5.32 -10.34 -23.19
CA LEU A 3 5.82 -9.09 -22.59
C LEU A 3 6.64 -9.49 -21.37
N ASN A 4 7.93 -9.21 -21.44
CA ASN A 4 8.84 -9.51 -20.34
C ASN A 4 8.47 -8.57 -19.19
N TYR A 5 8.06 -9.12 -18.02
CA TYR A 5 7.68 -8.32 -16.85
C TYR A 5 8.80 -7.38 -16.39
N ILE A 6 10.05 -7.67 -16.71
CA ILE A 6 11.20 -6.78 -16.44
C ILE A 6 11.10 -5.52 -17.30
N ASP A 7 10.76 -5.63 -18.57
CA ASP A 7 10.62 -4.47 -19.47
C ASP A 7 9.43 -3.61 -19.05
N ASN A 8 8.31 -4.26 -18.69
CA ASN A 8 7.15 -3.56 -18.12
C ASN A 8 7.51 -2.78 -16.85
N TYR A 9 8.26 -3.42 -15.94
CA TYR A 9 8.73 -2.78 -14.71
C TYR A 9 9.61 -1.56 -15.02
N LYS A 10 10.59 -1.70 -15.91
CA LYS A 10 11.49 -0.60 -16.31
C LYS A 10 10.72 0.59 -16.88
N SER A 11 9.78 0.33 -17.80
CA SER A 11 8.93 1.39 -18.38
C SER A 11 8.12 2.13 -17.31
N ILE A 12 7.58 1.42 -16.31
CA ILE A 12 6.86 2.06 -15.21
C ILE A 12 7.81 2.91 -14.35
N ILE A 13 9.01 2.42 -14.06
CA ILE A 13 10.02 3.17 -13.30
C ILE A 13 10.46 4.43 -14.05
N GLU A 14 10.62 4.38 -15.37
CA GLU A 14 10.93 5.55 -16.20
C GLU A 14 9.85 6.62 -16.07
N ILE A 15 8.58 6.26 -16.25
CA ILE A 15 7.43 7.17 -16.10
C ILE A 15 7.42 7.78 -14.69
N ILE A 16 7.57 6.97 -13.64
CA ILE A 16 7.61 7.46 -12.26
C ILE A 16 8.77 8.46 -12.06
N ASN A 17 9.94 8.16 -12.61
CA ASN A 17 11.12 9.02 -12.47
C ASN A 17 10.96 10.36 -13.21
N GLU A 18 10.27 10.38 -14.36
CA GLU A 18 9.91 11.62 -15.04
C GLU A 18 8.99 12.48 -14.17
N HIS A 19 7.94 11.88 -13.61
CA HIS A 19 7.02 12.58 -12.70
C HIS A 19 7.71 13.06 -11.40
N LYS A 20 8.67 12.30 -10.85
CA LYS A 20 9.49 12.74 -9.70
C LYS A 20 10.26 14.03 -10.03
N LYS A 21 10.90 14.08 -11.19
CA LYS A 21 11.68 15.25 -11.63
C LYS A 21 10.79 16.48 -11.82
N VAL A 22 9.68 16.32 -12.53
CA VAL A 22 8.76 17.43 -12.84
C VAL A 22 8.13 18.01 -11.57
N ASN A 23 7.72 17.17 -10.64
CA ASN A 23 6.96 17.58 -9.46
C ASN A 23 7.84 17.78 -8.21
N ASN A 24 9.13 17.50 -8.29
CA ASN A 24 10.08 17.51 -7.15
C ASN A 24 9.55 16.74 -5.92
N ARG A 25 8.96 15.56 -6.16
CA ARG A 25 8.35 14.72 -5.13
C ARG A 25 8.88 13.30 -5.18
N ASP A 26 9.05 12.68 -4.02
CA ASP A 26 9.34 11.25 -3.98
C ASP A 26 8.06 10.45 -4.21
N ILE A 27 8.11 9.52 -5.17
CA ILE A 27 7.02 8.59 -5.50
C ILE A 27 7.58 7.18 -5.38
N ARG A 28 6.96 6.37 -4.55
CA ARG A 28 7.35 4.97 -4.33
C ARG A 28 6.44 4.03 -5.10
N LEU A 29 7.04 3.05 -5.78
CA LEU A 29 6.33 1.96 -6.41
C LEU A 29 6.29 0.78 -5.46
N ILE A 30 5.10 0.35 -5.06
CA ILE A 30 4.87 -0.95 -4.45
C ILE A 30 4.54 -1.94 -5.57
N VAL A 31 5.44 -2.88 -5.83
CA VAL A 31 5.20 -3.98 -6.76
C VAL A 31 4.28 -5.00 -6.10
N VAL A 32 3.04 -5.10 -6.59
CA VAL A 32 2.05 -6.05 -6.05
C VAL A 32 2.33 -7.44 -6.60
N SER A 33 2.97 -8.27 -5.76
CA SER A 33 3.53 -9.58 -6.14
C SER A 33 2.64 -10.78 -5.78
N LYS A 34 1.40 -10.53 -5.34
CA LYS A 34 0.45 -11.62 -5.06
C LYS A 34 0.26 -12.54 -6.27
N THR A 35 0.22 -13.84 -6.02
CA THR A 35 0.15 -14.92 -7.04
C THR A 35 1.36 -15.04 -7.97
N GLN A 36 2.46 -14.35 -7.67
CA GLN A 36 3.69 -14.44 -8.45
C GLN A 36 4.74 -15.31 -7.74
N ASP A 37 5.56 -15.99 -8.54
CA ASP A 37 6.71 -16.76 -8.04
C ASP A 37 7.71 -15.81 -7.37
N TYR A 38 8.27 -16.22 -6.22
CA TYR A 38 9.25 -15.47 -5.45
C TYR A 38 10.54 -15.16 -6.25
N LYS A 39 10.87 -15.96 -7.25
CA LYS A 39 12.02 -15.72 -8.14
C LYS A 39 11.89 -14.40 -8.88
N LYS A 40 10.66 -14.03 -9.31
CA LYS A 40 10.42 -12.73 -9.96
C LYS A 40 10.66 -11.57 -9.00
N ILE A 41 10.36 -11.75 -7.71
CA ILE A 41 10.63 -10.74 -6.66
C ILE A 41 12.15 -10.54 -6.54
N ILE A 42 12.92 -11.62 -6.50
CA ILE A 42 14.39 -11.57 -6.45
C ILE A 42 14.97 -10.87 -7.68
N GLU A 43 14.42 -11.13 -8.87
CA GLU A 43 14.89 -10.48 -10.11
C GLU A 43 14.61 -8.96 -10.09
N LEU A 44 13.43 -8.54 -9.64
CA LEU A 44 13.10 -7.12 -9.52
C LEU A 44 13.90 -6.45 -8.39
N GLU A 45 14.17 -7.16 -7.29
CA GLU A 45 15.02 -6.66 -6.20
C GLU A 45 16.44 -6.36 -6.68
N LYS A 46 17.02 -7.22 -7.52
CA LYS A 46 18.34 -6.99 -8.16
C LYS A 46 18.37 -5.74 -9.05
N LEU A 47 17.20 -5.31 -9.56
CA LEU A 47 17.05 -4.06 -10.31
C LEU A 47 16.82 -2.84 -9.40
N GLY A 48 16.87 -3.02 -8.08
CA GLY A 48 16.72 -1.95 -7.10
C GLY A 48 15.33 -1.79 -6.49
N GLN A 49 14.36 -2.65 -6.86
CA GLN A 49 13.03 -2.62 -6.23
C GLN A 49 13.11 -3.08 -4.77
N ARG A 50 12.51 -2.30 -3.86
CA ARG A 50 12.51 -2.61 -2.43
C ARG A 50 11.12 -2.85 -1.86
N ASP A 51 10.12 -2.17 -2.36
CA ASP A 51 8.75 -2.18 -1.84
C ASP A 51 7.90 -3.22 -2.56
N PHE A 52 7.45 -4.27 -1.84
CA PHE A 52 6.59 -5.32 -2.40
C PHE A 52 5.30 -5.44 -1.60
N GLY A 53 4.17 -5.58 -2.31
CA GLY A 53 2.84 -5.64 -1.73
C GLY A 53 2.18 -7.01 -1.87
N GLU A 54 1.62 -7.51 -0.75
CA GLU A 54 0.95 -8.80 -0.69
C GLU A 54 -0.46 -8.68 -0.09
N ASN A 55 -1.37 -9.48 -0.61
CA ASN A 55 -2.75 -9.55 -0.11
C ASN A 55 -3.01 -10.76 0.77
N TYR A 56 -2.27 -11.84 0.57
CA TYR A 56 -2.50 -13.14 1.19
C TYR A 56 -1.35 -13.47 2.14
N LEU A 57 -1.66 -13.56 3.44
CA LEU A 57 -0.66 -13.72 4.48
C LEU A 57 0.18 -14.99 4.32
N ASP A 58 -0.47 -16.13 4.05
CA ASP A 58 0.21 -17.43 4.04
C ASP A 58 1.17 -17.50 2.84
N GLU A 59 0.73 -17.07 1.65
CA GLU A 59 1.57 -16.91 0.46
C GLU A 59 2.75 -15.96 0.70
N ALA A 60 2.50 -14.80 1.32
CA ALA A 60 3.53 -13.83 1.62
C ALA A 60 4.61 -14.39 2.54
N ARG A 61 4.22 -15.12 3.59
CA ARG A 61 5.16 -15.74 4.53
C ARG A 61 6.07 -16.74 3.86
N GLU A 62 5.56 -17.58 2.97
CA GLU A 62 6.38 -18.52 2.20
C GLU A 62 7.43 -17.77 1.37
N LYS A 63 7.04 -16.69 0.68
CA LYS A 63 7.96 -15.84 -0.10
C LYS A 63 9.01 -15.17 0.78
N ILE A 64 8.59 -14.58 1.91
CA ILE A 64 9.48 -13.89 2.86
C ILE A 64 10.56 -14.85 3.37
N ILE A 65 10.16 -16.07 3.74
CA ILE A 65 11.08 -17.10 4.24
C ILE A 65 12.06 -17.54 3.14
N GLN A 66 11.55 -17.76 1.91
CA GLN A 66 12.40 -18.24 0.80
C GLN A 66 13.36 -17.18 0.30
N ILE A 67 12.94 -15.92 0.28
CA ILE A 67 13.77 -14.81 -0.19
C ILE A 67 14.79 -14.42 0.89
N ASN A 68 14.40 -14.39 2.16
CA ASN A 68 15.21 -14.05 3.33
C ASN A 68 16.13 -12.84 3.11
N ASN A 69 15.60 -11.75 2.55
CA ASN A 69 16.34 -10.52 2.26
C ASN A 69 15.83 -9.35 3.11
N PRO A 70 16.61 -8.86 4.08
CA PRO A 70 16.19 -7.77 4.96
C PRO A 70 16.05 -6.41 4.27
N ASN A 71 16.54 -6.26 3.04
CA ASN A 71 16.41 -5.02 2.27
C ASN A 71 15.03 -4.87 1.63
N ILE A 72 14.22 -5.92 1.60
CA ILE A 72 12.85 -5.87 1.07
C ILE A 72 11.92 -5.30 2.13
N ILE A 73 11.14 -4.32 1.72
CA ILE A 73 10.08 -3.72 2.54
C ILE A 73 8.75 -4.35 2.14
N TRP A 74 8.19 -5.14 3.03
CA TRP A 74 6.94 -5.83 2.79
C TRP A 74 5.74 -5.00 3.24
N HIS A 75 4.78 -4.82 2.32
CA HIS A 75 3.53 -4.08 2.53
C HIS A 75 2.35 -5.04 2.52
N TYR A 76 1.60 -5.09 3.62
CA TYR A 76 0.33 -5.78 3.65
C TYR A 76 -0.76 -4.87 3.09
N ILE A 77 -1.39 -5.30 2.00
CA ILE A 77 -2.43 -4.57 1.28
C ILE A 77 -3.73 -5.40 1.12
N GLY A 78 -3.81 -6.52 1.81
CA GLY A 78 -5.02 -7.36 1.90
C GLY A 78 -5.94 -6.97 3.04
N SER A 79 -7.15 -7.52 3.08
CA SER A 79 -8.09 -7.30 4.19
C SER A 79 -7.57 -7.90 5.49
N ILE A 80 -7.66 -7.12 6.57
CA ILE A 80 -7.19 -7.54 7.89
C ILE A 80 -8.24 -8.47 8.52
N GLN A 81 -7.80 -9.67 8.92
CA GLN A 81 -8.56 -10.57 9.79
C GLN A 81 -7.94 -10.54 11.18
N SER A 82 -8.77 -10.36 12.22
CA SER A 82 -8.29 -10.20 13.61
C SER A 82 -7.41 -11.34 14.09
N ASN A 83 -7.64 -12.58 13.67
CA ASN A 83 -6.83 -13.75 14.02
C ASN A 83 -5.47 -13.80 13.30
N LYS A 84 -5.29 -13.03 12.23
CA LYS A 84 -4.06 -12.99 11.45
C LYS A 84 -3.11 -11.82 11.82
N ILE A 85 -3.56 -10.87 12.65
CA ILE A 85 -2.82 -9.65 12.98
C ILE A 85 -1.43 -9.96 13.54
N ASN A 86 -1.28 -10.95 14.41
CA ASN A 86 0.03 -11.32 14.97
C ASN A 86 1.04 -11.61 13.86
N LYS A 87 0.67 -12.54 12.97
CA LYS A 87 1.53 -12.94 11.85
C LYS A 87 1.75 -11.83 10.82
N ILE A 88 0.75 -10.95 10.60
CA ILE A 88 0.92 -9.76 9.76
C ILE A 88 1.95 -8.84 10.40
N SER A 89 1.84 -8.55 11.69
CA SER A 89 2.76 -7.65 12.39
C SER A 89 4.19 -8.18 12.45
N GLU A 90 4.38 -9.49 12.53
CA GLU A 90 5.69 -10.14 12.48
C GLU A 90 6.40 -9.97 11.14
N ASN A 91 5.66 -10.09 10.03
CA ASN A 91 6.24 -10.28 8.70
C ASN A 91 6.25 -9.01 7.82
N PHE A 92 5.45 -8.00 8.14
CA PHE A 92 5.31 -6.80 7.32
C PHE A 92 5.83 -5.55 8.02
N SER A 93 6.33 -4.60 7.24
CA SER A 93 6.77 -3.27 7.71
C SER A 93 5.69 -2.21 7.56
N TRP A 94 4.69 -2.48 6.72
CA TRP A 94 3.56 -1.60 6.43
C TRP A 94 2.25 -2.37 6.37
N ILE A 95 1.17 -1.71 6.84
CA ILE A 95 -0.21 -2.17 6.67
C ILE A 95 -1.02 -1.02 6.07
N HIS A 96 -1.62 -1.21 4.89
CA HIS A 96 -2.36 -0.15 4.18
C HIS A 96 -3.86 -0.16 4.41
N THR A 97 -4.38 -1.16 5.10
CA THR A 97 -5.81 -1.49 5.13
C THR A 97 -6.41 -1.39 6.53
N VAL A 98 -5.81 -0.57 7.40
CA VAL A 98 -6.38 -0.34 8.74
C VAL A 98 -7.68 0.45 8.61
N SER A 99 -8.77 -0.11 9.13
CA SER A 99 -10.11 0.48 9.03
C SER A 99 -10.94 0.30 10.30
N SER A 100 -10.31 -0.04 11.43
CA SER A 100 -11.02 -0.11 12.71
C SER A 100 -10.09 0.11 13.90
N GLU A 101 -10.62 0.71 14.95
CA GLU A 101 -9.93 0.90 16.22
C GLU A 101 -9.48 -0.44 16.82
N LYS A 102 -10.34 -1.45 16.79
CA LYS A 102 -10.03 -2.81 17.27
C LYS A 102 -8.78 -3.40 16.60
N HIS A 103 -8.64 -3.24 15.28
CA HIS A 103 -7.46 -3.70 14.57
C HIS A 103 -6.23 -2.87 14.93
N ALA A 104 -6.36 -1.55 15.04
CA ALA A 104 -5.27 -0.67 15.42
C ALA A 104 -4.72 -1.01 16.82
N HIS A 105 -5.58 -1.15 17.83
CA HIS A 105 -5.18 -1.58 19.17
C HIS A 105 -4.43 -2.91 19.14
N LYS A 106 -4.98 -3.92 18.45
CA LYS A 106 -4.34 -5.23 18.37
C LYS A 106 -2.99 -5.19 17.66
N ILE A 107 -2.84 -4.41 16.59
CA ILE A 107 -1.56 -4.19 15.91
C ILE A 107 -0.56 -3.53 16.87
N ASN A 108 -0.98 -2.47 17.59
CA ASN A 108 -0.14 -1.79 18.57
C ASN A 108 0.37 -2.73 19.66
N ASP A 109 -0.51 -3.56 20.22
CA ASP A 109 -0.17 -4.50 21.29
C ASP A 109 0.81 -5.58 20.83
N VAL A 110 0.61 -6.11 19.62
CA VAL A 110 1.52 -7.09 19.03
C VAL A 110 2.86 -6.44 18.73
N CYS A 111 2.89 -5.26 18.14
CA CYS A 111 4.11 -4.54 17.82
C CYS A 111 4.90 -4.14 19.08
N SER A 112 4.20 -3.82 20.17
CA SER A 112 4.85 -3.60 21.49
C SER A 112 5.60 -4.83 21.97
N LYS A 113 5.05 -6.04 21.81
CA LYS A 113 5.71 -7.29 22.19
C LYS A 113 6.88 -7.65 21.28
N LEU A 114 6.87 -7.17 20.03
CA LEU A 114 7.92 -7.39 19.03
C LEU A 114 9.02 -6.31 19.06
N ASP A 115 8.92 -5.33 19.96
CA ASP A 115 9.80 -4.14 20.01
C ASP A 115 9.90 -3.45 18.64
N LYS A 116 8.74 -3.19 18.02
CA LYS A 116 8.63 -2.74 16.64
C LYS A 116 7.61 -1.60 16.53
N VAL A 117 7.81 -0.71 15.55
CA VAL A 117 6.83 0.30 15.14
C VAL A 117 6.29 -0.04 13.76
N MET A 118 4.98 -0.22 13.65
CA MET A 118 4.30 -0.52 12.40
C MET A 118 3.91 0.76 11.66
N ASN A 119 4.33 0.91 10.40
CA ASN A 119 3.82 1.96 9.55
C ASN A 119 2.43 1.58 9.03
N ILE A 120 1.46 2.48 9.16
CA ILE A 120 0.12 2.19 8.66
C ILE A 120 -0.43 3.33 7.78
N CYS A 121 -1.33 2.94 6.87
CA CYS A 121 -2.32 3.84 6.29
C CYS A 121 -3.71 3.45 6.81
N ILE A 122 -4.57 4.44 7.02
CA ILE A 122 -6.00 4.20 7.23
C ILE A 122 -6.64 4.09 5.85
N GLN A 123 -7.36 2.99 5.63
CA GLN A 123 -8.12 2.79 4.39
C GLN A 123 -9.40 3.60 4.43
N ILE A 124 -9.61 4.43 3.40
CA ILE A 124 -10.80 5.26 3.22
C ILE A 124 -11.72 4.64 2.18
N ASN A 125 -12.99 4.50 2.51
CA ASN A 125 -14.06 4.15 1.57
C ASN A 125 -14.59 5.43 0.90
N ILE A 126 -13.78 6.00 0.01
CA ILE A 126 -14.00 7.35 -0.54
C ILE A 126 -15.27 7.46 -1.41
N ASP A 127 -15.72 6.35 -1.95
CA ASP A 127 -16.86 6.29 -2.86
C ASP A 127 -18.14 5.72 -2.18
N ASN A 128 -18.08 5.46 -0.86
CA ASN A 128 -19.17 4.88 -0.05
C ASN A 128 -19.74 3.58 -0.65
N GLU A 129 -18.85 2.69 -1.15
CA GLU A 129 -19.24 1.38 -1.66
C GLU A 129 -19.44 0.38 -0.50
N GLU A 130 -20.62 -0.19 -0.40
CA GLU A 130 -20.96 -1.18 0.66
C GLU A 130 -20.05 -2.43 0.62
N THR A 131 -19.54 -2.79 -0.55
CA THR A 131 -18.71 -3.99 -0.75
C THR A 131 -17.22 -3.77 -0.50
N LYS A 132 -16.78 -2.51 -0.34
CA LYS A 132 -15.37 -2.20 -0.10
C LYS A 132 -15.11 -1.87 1.37
N GLY A 133 -14.01 -2.41 1.89
CA GLY A 133 -13.50 -2.03 3.20
C GLY A 133 -13.00 -0.60 3.22
N GLY A 134 -12.89 -0.06 4.41
CA GLY A 134 -12.45 1.31 4.65
C GLY A 134 -13.42 2.02 5.58
N VAL A 135 -12.99 3.12 6.16
CA VAL A 135 -13.81 4.03 6.97
C VAL A 135 -14.28 5.21 6.12
N ASP A 136 -15.37 5.84 6.49
CA ASP A 136 -15.73 7.14 5.93
C ASP A 136 -14.87 8.27 6.52
N ILE A 137 -15.10 9.51 6.09
CA ILE A 137 -14.29 10.67 6.51
C ILE A 137 -14.51 11.00 8.00
N GLU A 138 -15.70 10.82 8.52
CA GLU A 138 -16.01 11.09 9.93
C GLU A 138 -15.36 10.04 10.84
N GLU A 139 -15.50 8.77 10.50
CA GLU A 139 -14.83 7.66 11.17
C GLU A 139 -13.29 7.80 11.08
N TYR A 140 -12.75 8.28 9.95
CA TYR A 140 -11.33 8.56 9.81
C TYR A 140 -10.84 9.58 10.84
N ASN A 141 -11.56 10.67 11.03
CA ASN A 141 -11.17 11.71 11.99
C ASN A 141 -11.00 11.11 13.40
N ASN A 142 -11.97 10.31 13.84
CA ASN A 142 -11.92 9.65 15.14
C ASN A 142 -10.79 8.61 15.23
N LEU A 143 -10.68 7.73 14.23
CA LEU A 143 -9.65 6.68 14.19
C LEU A 143 -8.24 7.27 14.13
N SER A 144 -8.03 8.34 13.37
CA SER A 144 -6.72 9.00 13.26
C SER A 144 -6.24 9.59 14.59
N LEU A 145 -7.14 10.19 15.37
CA LEU A 145 -6.82 10.69 16.71
C LEU A 145 -6.38 9.56 17.65
N ILE A 146 -7.09 8.44 17.63
CA ILE A 146 -6.77 7.26 18.45
C ILE A 146 -5.41 6.69 18.08
N VAL A 147 -5.19 6.45 16.78
CA VAL A 147 -3.97 5.82 16.26
C VAL A 147 -2.73 6.68 16.51
N ARG A 148 -2.83 7.99 16.40
CA ARG A 148 -1.70 8.91 16.63
C ARG A 148 -1.20 8.92 18.08
N ASN A 149 -2.01 8.48 19.03
CA ASN A 149 -1.62 8.32 20.44
C ASN A 149 -1.00 6.95 20.74
N MET A 150 -0.93 6.02 19.78
CA MET A 150 -0.35 4.69 19.97
C MET A 150 1.17 4.72 19.77
N LYS A 151 1.92 4.06 20.66
CA LYS A 151 3.39 4.12 20.68
C LYS A 151 4.04 3.23 19.60
N ASN A 152 3.39 2.11 19.27
CA ASN A 152 3.95 1.09 18.38
C ASN A 152 3.30 1.07 16.99
N ILE A 153 2.53 2.11 16.69
CA ILE A 153 1.98 2.40 15.36
C ILE A 153 2.42 3.80 14.94
N ARG A 154 2.78 3.95 13.70
CA ARG A 154 3.00 5.25 13.06
C ARG A 154 1.98 5.44 11.95
N LEU A 155 1.03 6.36 12.14
CA LEU A 155 0.13 6.78 11.07
C LEU A 155 0.94 7.59 10.04
N ARG A 156 1.12 7.00 8.85
CA ARG A 156 1.86 7.62 7.75
C ARG A 156 0.92 8.30 6.77
N GLY A 157 -0.27 7.74 6.59
CA GLY A 157 -1.13 8.27 5.54
C GLY A 157 -2.49 7.62 5.44
N ILE A 158 -3.09 7.87 4.30
CA ILE A 158 -4.38 7.30 3.89
C ILE A 158 -4.24 6.47 2.62
N MET A 159 -5.11 5.48 2.47
CA MET A 159 -5.17 4.62 1.30
C MET A 159 -6.60 4.54 0.76
N ALA A 160 -6.76 4.54 -0.55
CA ALA A 160 -8.04 4.23 -1.18
C ALA A 160 -7.90 3.34 -2.40
N ILE A 161 -8.99 2.63 -2.69
CA ILE A 161 -9.20 1.87 -3.93
C ILE A 161 -10.46 2.45 -4.58
N PRO A 162 -10.35 3.31 -5.61
CA PRO A 162 -11.50 3.92 -6.26
C PRO A 162 -12.47 2.92 -6.85
N LYS A 163 -13.69 3.37 -7.09
CA LYS A 163 -14.75 2.59 -7.75
C LYS A 163 -14.41 2.35 -9.22
N VAL A 164 -14.58 1.10 -9.65
CA VAL A 164 -14.26 0.70 -11.04
C VAL A 164 -15.23 1.32 -12.05
N SER A 165 -16.42 1.70 -11.61
CA SER A 165 -17.53 2.23 -12.47
C SER A 165 -17.56 3.75 -12.63
N GLN A 166 -16.69 4.48 -11.93
CA GLN A 166 -16.58 5.95 -12.01
C GLN A 166 -15.20 6.36 -12.53
N SER A 167 -15.10 7.63 -12.97
CA SER A 167 -13.79 8.23 -13.18
C SER A 167 -13.03 8.20 -11.84
N SER A 168 -11.86 7.56 -11.82
CA SER A 168 -11.02 7.51 -10.63
C SER A 168 -10.54 8.91 -10.19
N GLU A 169 -10.62 9.90 -11.06
CA GLU A 169 -10.19 11.27 -10.82
C GLU A 169 -10.98 11.96 -9.71
N GLU A 170 -12.32 11.78 -9.67
CA GLU A 170 -13.14 12.34 -8.60
C GLU A 170 -12.75 11.76 -7.23
N SER A 171 -12.52 10.45 -7.18
CA SER A 171 -12.08 9.77 -5.95
C SER A 171 -10.68 10.25 -5.55
N PHE A 172 -9.78 10.43 -6.52
CA PHE A 172 -8.42 10.93 -6.27
C PHE A 172 -8.43 12.39 -5.79
N ALA A 173 -9.29 13.24 -6.37
CA ALA A 173 -9.46 14.62 -5.92
C ALA A 173 -9.93 14.70 -4.46
N LYS A 174 -10.94 13.90 -4.08
CA LYS A 174 -11.41 13.80 -2.69
C LYS A 174 -10.33 13.28 -1.74
N MET A 175 -9.57 12.27 -2.16
CA MET A 175 -8.46 11.72 -1.36
C MET A 175 -7.34 12.74 -1.17
N LYS A 176 -7.00 13.49 -2.23
CA LYS A 176 -6.01 14.57 -2.16
C LYS A 176 -6.47 15.67 -1.21
N ASP A 177 -7.72 16.11 -1.30
CA ASP A 177 -8.28 17.13 -0.41
C ASP A 177 -8.25 16.67 1.06
N LEU A 178 -8.61 15.42 1.34
CA LEU A 178 -8.50 14.86 2.69
C LEU A 178 -7.05 14.81 3.17
N TYR A 179 -6.11 14.40 2.31
CA TYR A 179 -4.69 14.33 2.64
C TYR A 179 -4.11 15.72 2.92
N ASP A 180 -4.39 16.72 2.10
CA ASP A 180 -3.86 18.07 2.21
C ASP A 180 -4.32 18.81 3.49
N ARG A 181 -5.46 18.42 4.07
CA ARG A 181 -5.95 18.93 5.36
C ARG A 181 -5.13 18.44 6.57
N HIS A 182 -4.28 17.43 6.39
CA HIS A 182 -3.58 16.76 7.49
C HIS A 182 -2.06 16.78 7.31
N GLN A 183 -1.40 17.85 7.71
CA GLN A 183 0.06 18.06 7.55
C GLN A 183 0.94 17.00 8.21
N TYR A 184 0.40 16.20 9.12
CA TYR A 184 1.13 15.09 9.75
C TYR A 184 1.21 13.82 8.89
N LEU A 185 0.49 13.77 7.79
CA LEU A 185 0.55 12.67 6.83
C LEU A 185 1.68 12.90 5.82
N ASP A 186 2.40 11.84 5.51
CA ASP A 186 3.45 11.84 4.48
C ASP A 186 3.19 10.83 3.34
N THR A 187 2.08 10.08 3.43
CA THR A 187 1.78 8.99 2.49
C THR A 187 0.35 9.09 1.97
N LEU A 188 0.21 9.23 0.65
CA LEU A 188 -1.05 9.10 -0.08
C LEU A 188 -0.96 7.86 -0.97
N SER A 189 -1.50 6.73 -0.47
CA SER A 189 -1.45 5.44 -1.15
C SER A 189 -2.69 5.24 -2.01
N MET A 190 -2.57 5.51 -3.31
CA MET A 190 -3.61 5.28 -4.31
C MET A 190 -2.96 5.13 -5.70
N GLY A 191 -3.73 4.71 -6.69
CA GLY A 191 -3.23 4.41 -8.02
C GLY A 191 -2.76 2.96 -8.19
N MET A 192 -3.33 2.30 -9.18
CA MET A 192 -3.07 0.92 -9.57
C MET A 192 -2.76 0.85 -11.07
N SER A 193 -2.62 -0.34 -11.63
CA SER A 193 -2.21 -0.57 -13.03
C SER A 193 -2.97 0.24 -14.09
N LYS A 194 -4.21 0.63 -13.85
CA LYS A 194 -5.04 1.33 -14.84
C LYS A 194 -5.06 2.85 -14.68
N ASP A 195 -4.73 3.36 -13.50
CA ASP A 195 -5.00 4.74 -13.10
C ASP A 195 -3.84 5.41 -12.34
N TYR A 196 -2.66 4.78 -12.27
CA TYR A 196 -1.54 5.31 -11.48
C TYR A 196 -1.01 6.65 -12.01
N ILE A 197 -1.09 6.91 -13.32
CA ILE A 197 -0.66 8.20 -13.90
C ILE A 197 -1.57 9.30 -13.38
N SER A 198 -2.89 9.12 -13.49
CA SER A 198 -3.85 10.07 -12.93
C SER A 198 -3.67 10.21 -11.42
N ALA A 199 -3.45 9.11 -10.67
CA ALA A 199 -3.19 9.19 -9.24
C ALA A 199 -1.98 10.08 -8.90
N ILE A 200 -0.90 10.03 -9.70
CA ILE A 200 0.29 10.90 -9.53
C ILE A 200 -0.09 12.38 -9.68
N GLU A 201 -0.95 12.72 -10.63
CA GLU A 201 -1.43 14.08 -10.83
C GLU A 201 -2.21 14.61 -9.62
N TYR A 202 -2.89 13.72 -8.89
CA TYR A 202 -3.56 14.00 -7.62
C TYR A 202 -2.67 13.75 -6.38
N ASN A 203 -1.37 13.90 -6.52
CA ASN A 203 -0.40 13.83 -5.43
C ASN A 203 -0.17 12.45 -4.79
N ALA A 204 -0.63 11.34 -5.39
CA ALA A 204 -0.23 10.03 -4.92
C ALA A 204 1.29 9.90 -4.88
N ASN A 205 1.83 9.43 -3.77
CA ASN A 205 3.25 9.18 -3.60
C ASN A 205 3.59 7.74 -3.25
N MET A 206 2.57 6.87 -3.21
CA MET A 206 2.75 5.43 -3.02
C MET A 206 1.78 4.67 -3.93
N LEU A 207 2.32 4.14 -5.03
CA LEU A 207 1.56 3.46 -6.09
C LEU A 207 1.60 1.94 -5.89
N ARG A 208 0.51 1.23 -6.22
CA ARG A 208 0.39 -0.24 -6.05
C ARG A 208 0.13 -0.91 -7.39
N ILE A 209 1.19 -1.34 -8.08
CA ILE A 209 1.10 -1.85 -9.45
C ILE A 209 1.49 -3.33 -9.49
N GLY A 210 0.61 -4.16 -10.04
CA GLY A 210 0.85 -5.59 -10.22
C GLY A 210 0.57 -6.03 -11.66
N GLN A 211 -0.67 -5.91 -12.10
CA GLN A 211 -1.11 -6.42 -13.40
C GLN A 211 -0.35 -5.82 -14.60
N GLN A 212 0.03 -4.56 -14.53
CA GLN A 212 0.78 -3.93 -15.62
C GLN A 212 2.23 -4.44 -15.67
N ILE A 213 2.78 -4.88 -14.54
CA ILE A 213 4.11 -5.49 -14.48
C ILE A 213 4.04 -6.94 -14.94
N PHE A 214 3.23 -7.76 -14.30
CA PHE A 214 3.25 -9.21 -14.46
C PHE A 214 2.29 -9.76 -15.53
N GLY A 215 1.41 -8.93 -16.08
CA GLY A 215 0.35 -9.34 -16.99
C GLY A 215 -0.96 -9.69 -16.30
N LYS A 216 -1.98 -10.03 -17.10
CA LYS A 216 -3.25 -10.55 -16.58
C LYS A 216 -3.01 -11.90 -15.89
N ARG A 217 -3.76 -12.15 -14.84
CA ARG A 217 -3.77 -13.47 -14.21
C ARG A 217 -4.36 -14.48 -15.16
N THR A 218 -3.65 -15.55 -15.37
CA THR A 218 -4.14 -16.77 -16.01
C THR A 218 -4.91 -17.61 -15.00
#